data_64cf272944796bece02c1de3c3ce12d9
#
_entry.id   64cf272944796bece02c1de3c3ce12d9
#
_cell.length_a   1.000
_cell.length_b   1.000
_cell.length_c   1.000
_cell.angle_alpha   90.00
_cell.angle_beta   90.00
_cell.angle_gamma   90.00
#
_symmetry.space_group_name_H-M   'P 1'
#
loop_
_entity.id
_entity.type
_entity.pdbx_description
1 polymer ?
#
loop_
_entity_poly.entity_id
_entity_poly.type
_entity_poly.pdbx_seq_one_letter_code
_entity_poly.pdbx_strand_id
1 'polypeptide(L)'
;MRSDKSRRRFVFLCVAPATILFFLFMILPTLNVFRMSLYERGAYSPNETFVGLKNFQHLLKDTQFIRSMQNMILLVVVVTIVTFAFALVFAAILTREKIKGQNFFRVIFYIPNILSVVVISGIFSAIYKPENGMLNSIIGLFRDMTDPILWKGEKLVIPSIIIAMVWQAVGYYMVMYMASMSSVPASLYESANLDGAGRLTQ
;
A
#
# COMPACT_ATOMS: atom_id res chain seq x y z
N MET A 1 -25.37 -8.81 39.37
CA MET A 1 -24.36 -7.83 38.92
C MET A 1 -22.97 -8.31 39.35
N ARG A 2 -22.12 -8.79 38.43
CA ARG A 2 -20.70 -9.07 38.73
C ARG A 2 -20.04 -7.74 39.10
N SER A 3 -19.39 -7.66 40.27
CA SER A 3 -18.72 -6.48 40.76
C SER A 3 -17.80 -5.94 39.67
N ASP A 4 -17.82 -4.64 39.44
CA ASP A 4 -17.00 -3.91 38.43
C ASP A 4 -15.51 -4.24 38.57
N LYS A 5 -15.03 -4.54 39.77
CA LYS A 5 -13.68 -5.03 40.06
C LYS A 5 -13.37 -6.40 39.46
N SER A 6 -14.30 -7.34 39.43
CA SER A 6 -14.11 -8.67 38.85
C SER A 6 -13.99 -8.58 37.33
N ARG A 7 -14.79 -7.74 36.69
CA ARG A 7 -14.74 -7.46 35.25
C ARG A 7 -13.41 -6.82 34.86
N ARG A 8 -12.95 -5.83 35.62
CA ARG A 8 -11.64 -5.16 35.35
C ARG A 8 -10.46 -6.12 35.48
N ARG A 9 -10.45 -6.99 36.50
CA ARG A 9 -9.38 -8.01 36.65
C ARG A 9 -9.39 -9.00 35.50
N PHE A 10 -10.56 -9.45 35.07
CA PHE A 10 -10.67 -10.35 33.93
C PHE A 10 -10.15 -9.72 32.64
N VAL A 11 -10.58 -8.49 32.34
CA VAL A 11 -10.08 -7.73 31.16
C VAL A 11 -8.57 -7.55 31.24
N PHE A 12 -8.04 -7.17 32.40
CA PHE A 12 -6.60 -6.99 32.59
C PHE A 12 -5.83 -8.28 32.33
N LEU A 13 -6.26 -9.41 32.89
CA LEU A 13 -5.61 -10.71 32.68
C LEU A 13 -5.67 -11.17 31.22
N CYS A 14 -6.74 -10.89 30.51
CA CYS A 14 -6.86 -11.24 29.08
C CYS A 14 -5.98 -10.36 28.18
N VAL A 15 -5.83 -9.07 28.50
CA VAL A 15 -5.08 -8.12 27.68
C VAL A 15 -3.59 -8.07 28.03
N ALA A 16 -3.24 -8.32 29.31
CA ALA A 16 -1.88 -8.20 29.81
C ALA A 16 -0.83 -9.01 29.01
N PRO A 17 -1.06 -10.30 28.65
CA PRO A 17 -0.07 -11.06 27.90
C PRO A 17 0.27 -10.41 26.55
N ALA A 18 -0.76 -9.99 25.80
CA ALA A 18 -0.57 -9.33 24.51
C ALA A 18 0.12 -7.97 24.66
N THR A 19 -0.26 -7.19 25.67
CA THR A 19 0.35 -5.89 25.96
C THR A 19 1.80 -6.03 26.38
N ILE A 20 2.15 -7.03 27.19
CA ILE A 20 3.53 -7.29 27.62
C ILE A 20 4.38 -7.66 26.41
N LEU A 21 3.92 -8.59 25.54
CA LEU A 21 4.65 -8.96 24.34
C LEU A 21 4.83 -7.78 23.39
N PHE A 22 3.78 -6.99 23.19
CA PHE A 22 3.86 -5.76 22.39
C PHE A 22 4.88 -4.77 22.93
N PHE A 23 4.89 -4.56 24.24
CA PHE A 23 5.85 -3.67 24.88
C PHE A 23 7.28 -4.18 24.75
N LEU A 24 7.52 -5.49 25.04
CA LEU A 24 8.86 -6.08 25.00
C LEU A 24 9.43 -6.17 23.58
N PHE A 25 8.62 -6.52 22.60
CA PHE A 25 9.12 -6.78 21.24
C PHE A 25 8.95 -5.62 20.27
N MET A 26 8.09 -4.66 20.57
CA MET A 26 7.87 -3.51 19.69
C MET A 26 8.29 -2.19 20.35
N ILE A 27 7.80 -1.88 21.53
CA ILE A 27 8.07 -0.58 22.17
C ILE A 27 9.53 -0.47 22.64
N LEU A 28 10.03 -1.45 23.38
CA LEU A 28 11.41 -1.40 23.88
C LEU A 28 12.47 -1.34 22.76
N PRO A 29 12.40 -2.19 21.69
CA PRO A 29 13.34 -2.06 20.57
C PRO A 29 13.21 -0.71 19.86
N THR A 30 11.99 -0.20 19.68
CA THR A 30 11.77 1.11 19.06
C THR A 30 12.42 2.24 19.86
N LEU A 31 12.22 2.26 21.19
CA LEU A 31 12.87 3.24 22.06
C LEU A 31 14.40 3.11 22.02
N ASN A 32 14.91 1.87 21.92
CA ASN A 32 16.35 1.65 21.81
C ASN A 32 16.92 2.17 20.47
N VAL A 33 16.19 2.03 19.36
CA VAL A 33 16.57 2.63 18.06
C VAL A 33 16.67 4.15 18.18
N PHE A 34 15.71 4.82 18.83
CA PHE A 34 15.78 6.26 19.06
C PHE A 34 17.00 6.63 19.92
N ARG A 35 17.30 5.85 20.97
CA ARG A 35 18.51 6.05 21.75
C ARG A 35 19.76 5.89 20.88
N MET A 36 19.86 4.79 20.14
CA MET A 36 21.01 4.49 19.27
C MET A 36 21.24 5.56 18.20
N SER A 37 20.18 6.21 17.70
CA SER A 37 20.29 7.27 16.69
C SER A 37 21.10 8.49 17.18
N LEU A 38 21.24 8.66 18.50
CA LEU A 38 22.03 9.72 19.13
C LEU A 38 23.48 9.34 19.41
N TYR A 39 23.86 8.09 19.13
CA TYR A 39 25.19 7.56 19.36
C TYR A 39 25.86 7.19 18.03
N GLU A 40 27.17 7.34 17.97
CA GLU A 40 28.01 6.84 16.88
C GLU A 40 28.73 5.57 17.38
N ARG A 41 28.63 4.51 16.58
CA ARG A 41 29.29 3.23 16.86
C ARG A 41 30.09 2.81 15.64
N GLY A 42 31.40 2.59 15.84
CA GLY A 42 32.24 2.05 14.79
C GLY A 42 31.85 0.60 14.45
N ALA A 43 32.00 0.21 13.18
CA ALA A 43 31.62 -1.13 12.71
C ALA A 43 32.32 -2.27 13.48
N TYR A 44 33.50 -2.00 14.04
CA TYR A 44 34.35 -2.97 14.76
C TYR A 44 34.65 -2.57 16.20
N SER A 45 34.07 -1.47 16.70
CA SER A 45 34.33 -0.97 18.06
C SER A 45 33.10 -1.19 18.93
N PRO A 46 33.27 -1.75 20.16
CA PRO A 46 32.18 -1.84 21.11
C PRO A 46 31.87 -0.46 21.77
N ASN A 47 32.71 0.54 21.56
CA ASN A 47 32.55 1.84 22.18
C ASN A 47 31.51 2.68 21.45
N GLU A 48 30.48 3.06 22.20
CA GLU A 48 29.43 3.99 21.73
C GLU A 48 29.80 5.40 22.21
N THR A 49 29.88 6.36 21.31
CA THR A 49 30.09 7.77 21.66
C THR A 49 28.83 8.56 21.43
N PHE A 50 28.41 9.35 22.42
CA PHE A 50 27.24 10.20 22.26
C PHE A 50 27.56 11.36 21.32
N VAL A 51 26.84 11.45 20.20
CA VAL A 51 27.05 12.48 19.16
C VAL A 51 25.84 13.39 18.96
N GLY A 52 24.80 13.22 19.79
CA GLY A 52 23.58 14.01 19.70
C GLY A 52 22.93 13.91 18.33
N LEU A 53 22.65 15.05 17.70
CA LEU A 53 21.97 15.12 16.40
C LEU A 53 22.89 15.03 15.18
N LYS A 54 24.18 14.73 15.35
CA LYS A 54 25.16 14.68 14.25
C LYS A 54 24.75 13.68 13.15
N ASN A 55 24.23 12.51 13.53
CA ASN A 55 23.76 11.50 12.59
C ASN A 55 22.65 12.05 11.68
N PHE A 56 21.71 12.81 12.24
CA PHE A 56 20.63 13.45 11.48
C PHE A 56 21.16 14.54 10.54
N GLN A 57 22.18 15.30 10.98
CA GLN A 57 22.81 16.29 10.08
C GLN A 57 23.52 15.61 8.91
N HIS A 58 24.14 14.44 9.11
CA HIS A 58 24.72 13.66 8.03
C HIS A 58 23.64 13.17 7.04
N LEU A 59 22.53 12.64 7.55
CA LEU A 59 21.40 12.19 6.70
C LEU A 59 20.83 13.33 5.85
N LEU A 60 20.69 14.52 6.41
CA LEU A 60 20.19 15.69 5.66
C LEU A 60 21.16 16.19 4.56
N LYS A 61 22.42 15.78 4.61
CA LYS A 61 23.43 16.09 3.57
C LYS A 61 23.64 14.92 2.61
N ASP A 62 23.13 13.74 2.93
CA ASP A 62 23.26 12.56 2.09
C ASP A 62 22.25 12.63 0.94
N THR A 63 22.79 12.82 -0.27
CA THR A 63 21.97 12.93 -1.49
C THR A 63 21.22 11.65 -1.84
N GLN A 64 21.75 10.47 -1.48
CA GLN A 64 21.07 9.20 -1.70
C GLN A 64 19.89 9.04 -0.75
N PHE A 65 20.05 9.42 0.52
CA PHE A 65 18.98 9.45 1.49
C PHE A 65 17.85 10.39 1.07
N ILE A 66 18.19 11.62 0.70
CA ILE A 66 17.19 12.62 0.23
C ILE A 66 16.43 12.10 -0.99
N ARG A 67 17.14 11.54 -1.99
CA ARG A 67 16.49 10.96 -3.19
C ARG A 67 15.59 9.79 -2.83
N SER A 68 16.01 8.93 -1.92
CA SER A 68 15.19 7.81 -1.43
C SER A 68 13.92 8.27 -0.72
N MET A 69 14.01 9.30 0.12
CA MET A 69 12.86 9.92 0.78
C MET A 69 11.89 10.56 -0.23
N GLN A 70 12.41 11.27 -1.23
CA GLN A 70 11.58 11.83 -2.30
C GLN A 70 10.84 10.74 -3.08
N ASN A 71 11.55 9.66 -3.46
CA ASN A 71 10.94 8.53 -4.14
C ASN A 71 9.88 7.84 -3.27
N MET A 72 10.13 7.66 -1.98
CA MET A 72 9.18 7.09 -1.04
C MET A 72 7.90 7.93 -0.92
N ILE A 73 8.05 9.24 -0.76
CA ILE A 73 6.90 10.17 -0.69
C ILE A 73 6.10 10.11 -2.00
N LEU A 74 6.80 10.15 -3.15
CA LEU A 74 6.16 10.06 -4.46
C LEU A 74 5.39 8.75 -4.60
N LEU A 75 6.00 7.61 -4.24
CA LEU A 75 5.33 6.30 -4.27
C LEU A 75 4.08 6.29 -3.38
N VAL A 76 4.18 6.73 -2.14
CA VAL A 76 3.04 6.76 -1.20
C VAL A 76 1.90 7.62 -1.76
N VAL A 77 2.20 8.83 -2.22
CA VAL A 77 1.18 9.77 -2.71
C VAL A 77 0.54 9.25 -4.01
N VAL A 78 1.36 8.89 -4.99
CA VAL A 78 0.85 8.51 -6.33
C VAL A 78 0.12 7.17 -6.26
N VAL A 79 0.70 6.16 -5.60
CA VAL A 79 0.03 4.85 -5.46
C VAL A 79 -1.30 4.99 -4.72
N THR A 80 -1.36 5.77 -3.65
CA THR A 80 -2.60 5.99 -2.88
C THR A 80 -3.68 6.65 -3.74
N ILE A 81 -3.34 7.79 -4.39
CA ILE A 81 -4.30 8.53 -5.20
C ILE A 81 -4.81 7.67 -6.35
N VAL A 82 -3.91 7.03 -7.11
CA VAL A 82 -4.27 6.22 -8.28
C VAL A 82 -5.07 4.99 -7.87
N THR A 83 -4.64 4.29 -6.81
CA THR A 83 -5.37 3.12 -6.29
C THR A 83 -6.79 3.48 -5.87
N PHE A 84 -6.95 4.55 -5.09
CA PHE A 84 -8.28 4.95 -4.61
C PHE A 84 -9.18 5.44 -5.74
N ALA A 85 -8.64 6.18 -6.71
CA ALA A 85 -9.39 6.60 -7.88
C ALA A 85 -9.91 5.40 -8.69
N PHE A 86 -9.05 4.45 -9.04
CA PHE A 86 -9.47 3.24 -9.77
C PHE A 86 -10.40 2.36 -8.94
N ALA A 87 -10.10 2.15 -7.66
CA ALA A 87 -10.93 1.34 -6.78
C ALA A 87 -12.35 1.92 -6.64
N LEU A 88 -12.48 3.23 -6.50
CA LEU A 88 -13.76 3.93 -6.40
C LEU A 88 -14.56 3.81 -7.72
N VAL A 89 -13.91 4.05 -8.86
CA VAL A 89 -14.55 3.92 -10.18
C VAL A 89 -15.03 2.49 -10.40
N PHE A 90 -14.20 1.49 -10.16
CA PHE A 90 -14.59 0.07 -10.34
C PHE A 90 -15.68 -0.35 -9.36
N ALA A 91 -15.61 0.10 -8.10
CA ALA A 91 -16.65 -0.16 -7.12
C ALA A 91 -17.99 0.45 -7.54
N ALA A 92 -17.98 1.71 -8.01
CA ALA A 92 -19.19 2.39 -8.46
C ALA A 92 -19.82 1.68 -9.69
N ILE A 93 -19.01 1.30 -10.67
CA ILE A 93 -19.47 0.58 -11.86
C ILE A 93 -20.09 -0.76 -11.44
N LEU A 94 -19.38 -1.55 -10.63
CA LEU A 94 -19.83 -2.89 -10.25
C LEU A 94 -21.07 -2.86 -9.33
N THR A 95 -21.20 -1.86 -8.46
CA THR A 95 -22.32 -1.79 -7.50
C THR A 95 -23.59 -1.22 -8.15
N ARG A 96 -23.47 -0.15 -8.94
CA ARG A 96 -24.63 0.56 -9.49
C ARG A 96 -25.26 -0.13 -10.70
N GLU A 97 -24.45 -0.65 -11.61
CA GLU A 97 -24.96 -1.21 -12.87
C GLU A 97 -25.51 -2.63 -12.72
N LYS A 98 -25.50 -3.24 -11.53
CA LYS A 98 -25.93 -4.64 -11.29
C LYS A 98 -25.39 -5.60 -12.34
N ILE A 99 -24.10 -5.45 -12.68
CA ILE A 99 -23.46 -6.18 -13.79
C ILE A 99 -23.57 -7.69 -13.56
N LYS A 100 -24.05 -8.41 -14.57
CA LYS A 100 -24.03 -9.87 -14.56
C LYS A 100 -22.58 -10.36 -14.40
N GLY A 101 -22.31 -11.19 -13.38
CA GLY A 101 -20.96 -11.64 -13.08
C GLY A 101 -20.18 -10.73 -12.11
N GLN A 102 -20.82 -9.80 -11.41
CA GLN A 102 -20.19 -8.94 -10.39
C GLN A 102 -19.26 -9.71 -9.44
N ASN A 103 -19.69 -10.87 -8.95
CA ASN A 103 -18.87 -11.70 -8.06
C ASN A 103 -17.60 -12.23 -8.74
N PHE A 104 -17.65 -12.55 -10.01
CA PHE A 104 -16.50 -12.99 -10.79
C PHE A 104 -15.46 -11.86 -10.90
N PHE A 105 -15.90 -10.65 -11.25
CA PHE A 105 -15.00 -9.49 -11.29
C PHE A 105 -14.39 -9.17 -9.93
N ARG A 106 -15.19 -9.25 -8.84
CA ARG A 106 -14.66 -9.08 -7.47
C ARG A 106 -13.51 -10.04 -7.17
N VAL A 107 -13.67 -11.32 -7.53
CA VAL A 107 -12.64 -12.34 -7.31
C VAL A 107 -11.39 -12.02 -8.13
N ILE A 108 -11.52 -11.76 -9.42
CA ILE A 108 -10.39 -11.47 -10.33
C ILE A 108 -9.59 -10.26 -9.85
N PHE A 109 -10.25 -9.16 -9.50
CA PHE A 109 -9.56 -7.96 -9.01
C PHE A 109 -8.95 -8.16 -7.63
N TYR A 110 -9.49 -9.08 -6.82
CA TYR A 110 -8.98 -9.33 -5.47
C TYR A 110 -7.79 -10.32 -5.46
N ILE A 111 -7.67 -11.20 -6.46
CA ILE A 111 -6.58 -12.19 -6.55
C ILE A 111 -5.19 -11.58 -6.36
N PRO A 112 -4.81 -10.46 -7.01
CA PRO A 112 -3.49 -9.86 -6.83
C PRO A 112 -3.15 -9.54 -5.37
N ASN A 113 -4.13 -9.16 -4.58
CA ASN A 113 -3.92 -8.79 -3.17
C ASN A 113 -3.56 -9.98 -2.26
N ILE A 114 -4.01 -11.20 -2.63
CA ILE A 114 -3.69 -12.41 -1.87
C ILE A 114 -2.33 -13.01 -2.24
N LEU A 115 -1.74 -12.59 -3.34
CA LEU A 115 -0.43 -13.08 -3.75
C LEU A 115 0.68 -12.53 -2.85
N SER A 116 1.68 -13.37 -2.56
CA SER A 116 2.85 -12.88 -1.84
C SER A 116 3.65 -11.88 -2.67
N VAL A 117 4.34 -10.96 -2.00
CA VAL A 117 5.22 -9.97 -2.65
C VAL A 117 6.26 -10.65 -3.56
N VAL A 118 6.76 -11.83 -3.19
CA VAL A 118 7.72 -12.60 -3.99
C VAL A 118 7.12 -13.05 -5.32
N VAL A 119 5.89 -13.55 -5.30
CA VAL A 119 5.16 -13.97 -6.51
C VAL A 119 4.90 -12.77 -7.42
N ILE A 120 4.43 -11.66 -6.85
CA ILE A 120 4.19 -10.41 -7.61
C ILE A 120 5.49 -9.91 -8.25
N SER A 121 6.58 -9.90 -7.48
CA SER A 121 7.91 -9.50 -8.00
C SER A 121 8.36 -10.41 -9.14
N GLY A 122 8.11 -11.70 -9.07
CA GLY A 122 8.39 -12.67 -10.15
C GLY A 122 7.57 -12.38 -11.40
N ILE A 123 6.26 -12.16 -11.26
CA ILE A 123 5.34 -11.84 -12.37
C ILE A 123 5.81 -10.55 -13.06
N PHE A 124 6.00 -9.46 -12.31
CA PHE A 124 6.41 -8.20 -12.91
C PHE A 124 7.85 -8.22 -13.42
N SER A 125 8.73 -9.04 -12.84
CA SER A 125 10.08 -9.25 -13.37
C SER A 125 10.05 -9.90 -14.76
N ALA A 126 9.14 -10.83 -15.00
CA ALA A 126 8.92 -11.45 -16.31
C ALA A 126 8.27 -10.48 -17.30
N ILE A 127 7.25 -9.71 -16.84
CA ILE A 127 6.56 -8.70 -17.66
C ILE A 127 7.53 -7.61 -18.14
N TYR A 128 8.42 -7.14 -17.24
CA TYR A 128 9.37 -6.04 -17.48
C TYR A 128 10.72 -6.49 -18.03
N LYS A 129 10.88 -7.76 -18.40
CA LYS A 129 12.13 -8.24 -18.96
C LYS A 129 12.43 -7.48 -20.28
N PRO A 130 13.66 -6.99 -20.50
CA PRO A 130 14.01 -6.27 -21.72
C PRO A 130 13.85 -7.14 -22.96
N GLU A 131 14.46 -8.31 -22.94
CA GLU A 131 14.39 -9.28 -24.04
C GLU A 131 13.24 -10.26 -23.84
N ASN A 132 12.38 -10.37 -24.83
CA ASN A 132 11.20 -11.26 -24.82
C ASN A 132 10.25 -11.05 -23.62
N GLY A 133 10.29 -9.88 -22.95
CA GLY A 133 9.34 -9.50 -21.92
C GLY A 133 7.98 -9.16 -22.52
N MET A 134 6.91 -9.47 -21.80
CA MET A 134 5.54 -9.30 -22.29
C MET A 134 5.25 -7.88 -22.81
N LEU A 135 5.65 -6.83 -22.06
CA LEU A 135 5.39 -5.46 -22.50
C LEU A 135 6.16 -5.08 -23.75
N ASN A 136 7.45 -5.40 -23.81
CA ASN A 136 8.25 -5.10 -24.99
C ASN A 136 7.80 -5.91 -26.21
N SER A 137 7.36 -7.15 -26.02
CA SER A 137 6.78 -7.96 -27.10
C SER A 137 5.47 -7.37 -27.64
N ILE A 138 4.58 -6.88 -26.76
CA ILE A 138 3.35 -6.22 -27.17
C ILE A 138 3.64 -4.90 -27.90
N ILE A 139 4.54 -4.07 -27.39
CA ILE A 139 4.92 -2.80 -28.04
C ILE A 139 5.59 -3.06 -29.39
N GLY A 140 6.41 -4.13 -29.51
CA GLY A 140 7.06 -4.53 -30.74
C GLY A 140 6.09 -4.94 -31.86
N LEU A 141 4.83 -5.29 -31.54
CA LEU A 141 3.79 -5.53 -32.55
C LEU A 141 3.33 -4.25 -33.26
N PHE A 142 3.48 -3.10 -32.63
CA PHE A 142 3.01 -1.80 -33.12
C PHE A 142 4.13 -0.86 -33.55
N ARG A 143 5.35 -1.16 -33.16
CA ARG A 143 6.52 -0.31 -33.40
C ARG A 143 7.78 -1.16 -33.55
N ASP A 144 8.54 -0.93 -34.62
CA ASP A 144 9.89 -1.49 -34.72
C ASP A 144 10.77 -1.00 -33.60
N MET A 145 11.26 -1.92 -32.76
CA MET A 145 12.07 -1.63 -31.60
C MET A 145 13.50 -2.13 -31.85
N THR A 146 14.38 -1.20 -32.21
CA THR A 146 15.82 -1.49 -32.31
C THR A 146 16.42 -1.78 -30.93
N ASP A 147 15.99 -1.01 -29.93
CA ASP A 147 16.40 -1.16 -28.53
C ASP A 147 15.22 -1.46 -27.63
N PRO A 148 15.30 -2.49 -26.77
CA PRO A 148 14.24 -2.82 -25.84
C PRO A 148 14.12 -1.76 -24.72
N ILE A 149 12.89 -1.46 -24.32
CA ILE A 149 12.64 -0.54 -23.21
C ILE A 149 13.09 -1.17 -21.89
N LEU A 150 13.94 -0.45 -21.16
CA LEU A 150 14.44 -0.87 -19.85
C LEU A 150 13.47 -0.41 -18.73
N TRP A 151 12.39 -1.15 -18.53
CA TRP A 151 11.36 -0.85 -17.52
C TRP A 151 11.87 -0.75 -16.08
N LYS A 152 12.94 -1.50 -15.76
CA LYS A 152 13.63 -1.47 -14.45
C LYS A 152 14.85 -0.54 -14.45
N GLY A 153 15.07 0.22 -15.53
CA GLY A 153 16.13 1.21 -15.62
C GLY A 153 15.82 2.46 -14.78
N GLU A 154 16.83 3.31 -14.57
CA GLU A 154 16.78 4.46 -13.68
C GLU A 154 15.58 5.38 -13.90
N LYS A 155 15.18 5.61 -15.16
CA LYS A 155 14.07 6.51 -15.53
C LYS A 155 12.68 5.89 -15.32
N LEU A 156 12.54 4.58 -15.48
CA LEU A 156 11.25 3.91 -15.51
C LEU A 156 10.98 3.02 -14.30
N VAL A 157 11.96 2.81 -13.41
CA VAL A 157 11.80 1.92 -12.24
C VAL A 157 10.67 2.39 -11.33
N ILE A 158 10.57 3.69 -11.05
CA ILE A 158 9.51 4.23 -10.17
C ILE A 158 8.11 4.08 -10.79
N PRO A 159 7.84 4.51 -12.04
CA PRO A 159 6.57 4.22 -12.71
C PRO A 159 6.24 2.72 -12.77
N SER A 160 7.20 1.86 -13.03
CA SER A 160 7.00 0.42 -13.08
C SER A 160 6.58 -0.17 -11.74
N ILE A 161 7.17 0.30 -10.64
CA ILE A 161 6.78 -0.08 -9.28
C ILE A 161 5.36 0.42 -8.98
N ILE A 162 5.02 1.64 -9.34
CA ILE A 162 3.68 2.22 -9.15
C ILE A 162 2.62 1.32 -9.81
N ILE A 163 2.84 0.92 -11.06
CA ILE A 163 1.90 0.04 -11.79
C ILE A 163 1.69 -1.27 -11.04
N ALA A 164 2.77 -1.91 -10.58
CA ALA A 164 2.70 -3.16 -9.85
C ALA A 164 1.94 -3.02 -8.51
N MET A 165 2.23 -1.96 -7.75
CA MET A 165 1.59 -1.69 -6.47
C MET A 165 0.11 -1.35 -6.62
N VAL A 166 -0.26 -0.53 -7.59
CA VAL A 166 -1.66 -0.20 -7.89
C VAL A 166 -2.43 -1.45 -8.30
N TRP A 167 -1.87 -2.27 -9.21
CA TRP A 167 -2.48 -3.53 -9.65
C TRP A 167 -2.72 -4.47 -8.47
N GLN A 168 -1.77 -4.57 -7.53
CA GLN A 168 -1.92 -5.38 -6.32
C GLN A 168 -3.02 -4.88 -5.40
N ALA A 169 -3.11 -3.56 -5.20
CA ALA A 169 -3.91 -2.96 -4.14
C ALA A 169 -5.36 -2.65 -4.56
N VAL A 170 -5.59 -2.34 -5.84
CA VAL A 170 -6.87 -1.81 -6.33
C VAL A 170 -8.07 -2.68 -5.98
N GLY A 171 -7.93 -4.01 -6.06
CA GLY A 171 -9.02 -4.94 -5.80
C GLY A 171 -9.48 -4.96 -4.34
N TYR A 172 -8.56 -4.84 -3.40
CA TYR A 172 -8.86 -4.76 -1.97
C TYR A 172 -9.71 -3.51 -1.64
N TYR A 173 -9.26 -2.34 -2.09
CA TYR A 173 -9.97 -1.09 -1.85
C TYR A 173 -11.29 -1.02 -2.63
N MET A 174 -11.35 -1.60 -3.83
CA MET A 174 -12.60 -1.75 -4.58
C MET A 174 -13.65 -2.52 -3.78
N VAL A 175 -13.30 -3.66 -3.19
CA VAL A 175 -14.23 -4.46 -2.37
C VAL A 175 -14.65 -3.71 -1.11
N MET A 176 -13.74 -2.97 -0.47
CA MET A 176 -14.07 -2.09 0.66
C MET A 176 -15.11 -1.02 0.28
N TYR A 177 -14.88 -0.32 -0.86
CA TYR A 177 -15.84 0.68 -1.35
C TYR A 177 -17.19 0.07 -1.72
N MET A 178 -17.19 -1.10 -2.37
CA MET A 178 -18.43 -1.82 -2.67
C MET A 178 -19.23 -2.15 -1.40
N ALA A 179 -18.56 -2.61 -0.34
CA ALA A 179 -19.21 -2.89 0.94
C ALA A 179 -19.81 -1.61 1.55
N SER A 180 -19.07 -0.50 1.53
CA SER A 180 -19.54 0.79 2.02
C SER A 180 -20.73 1.33 1.21
N MET A 181 -20.66 1.25 -0.13
CA MET A 181 -21.75 1.66 -1.02
C MET A 181 -23.01 0.81 -0.80
N SER A 182 -22.85 -0.49 -0.57
CA SER A 182 -23.98 -1.39 -0.31
C SER A 182 -24.67 -1.15 1.03
N SER A 183 -24.04 -0.44 1.95
CA SER A 183 -24.61 -0.07 3.25
C SER A 183 -25.51 1.17 3.20
N VAL A 184 -25.48 1.93 2.09
CA VAL A 184 -26.33 3.11 1.89
C VAL A 184 -27.76 2.65 1.60
N PRO A 185 -28.77 3.09 2.37
CA PRO A 185 -30.16 2.72 2.14
C PRO A 185 -30.66 3.15 0.75
N ALA A 186 -31.38 2.25 0.07
CA ALA A 186 -31.94 2.52 -1.26
C ALA A 186 -32.85 3.76 -1.30
N SER A 187 -33.55 4.04 -0.18
CA SER A 187 -34.43 5.19 -0.04
C SER A 187 -33.74 6.54 -0.26
N LEU A 188 -32.45 6.63 0.05
CA LEU A 188 -31.68 7.86 -0.19
C LEU A 188 -31.47 8.10 -1.68
N TYR A 189 -31.17 7.04 -2.44
CA TYR A 189 -31.05 7.12 -3.90
C TYR A 189 -32.41 7.42 -4.56
N GLU A 190 -33.51 6.86 -4.05
CA GLU A 190 -34.88 7.15 -4.54
C GLU A 190 -35.24 8.62 -4.30
N SER A 191 -34.96 9.15 -3.09
CA SER A 191 -35.19 10.55 -2.78
C SER A 191 -34.38 11.48 -3.68
N ALA A 192 -33.07 11.19 -3.88
CA ALA A 192 -32.20 11.95 -4.76
C ALA A 192 -32.70 11.94 -6.24
N ASN A 193 -33.24 10.81 -6.70
CA ASN A 193 -33.86 10.71 -8.02
C ASN A 193 -35.11 11.62 -8.15
N LEU A 194 -35.94 11.68 -7.10
CA LEU A 194 -37.12 12.56 -7.08
C LEU A 194 -36.72 14.03 -7.10
N ASP A 195 -35.60 14.37 -6.47
CA ASP A 195 -35.01 15.73 -6.47
C ASP A 195 -34.28 16.07 -7.79
N GLY A 196 -34.28 15.16 -8.78
CA GLY A 196 -33.67 15.38 -10.10
C GLY A 196 -32.13 15.24 -10.09
N ALA A 197 -31.53 14.63 -9.07
CA ALA A 197 -30.10 14.38 -9.04
C ALA A 197 -29.67 13.39 -10.12
N GLY A 198 -28.71 13.80 -10.95
CA GLY A 198 -28.12 12.95 -11.97
C GLY A 198 -27.22 11.85 -11.39
N ARG A 199 -26.83 10.86 -12.24
CA ARG A 199 -25.99 9.71 -11.83
C ARG A 199 -24.64 10.08 -11.18
N LEU A 200 -24.09 11.27 -11.48
CA LEU A 200 -22.83 11.75 -10.91
C LEU A 200 -23.00 12.51 -9.58
N THR A 201 -24.22 12.96 -9.31
CA THR A 201 -24.58 13.71 -8.09
C THR A 201 -25.14 12.83 -6.98
N GLN A 202 -25.50 11.63 -7.27
CA GLN A 202 -25.89 10.55 -6.34
C GLN A 202 -24.65 9.76 -5.87
#